data_f9e6cdc3b397c6296f208fefc7a81c7d
#
_entry.id   f9e6cdc3b397c6296f208fefc7a81c7d
#
_cell.length_a   1.000
_cell.length_b   1.000
_cell.length_c   1.000
_cell.angle_alpha   90.00
_cell.angle_beta   90.00
_cell.angle_gamma   90.00
#
_symmetry.space_group_name_H-M   'P 1'
#
loop_
_entity.id
_entity.type
_entity.pdbx_description
1 polymer ?
#
loop_
_entity_poly.entity_id
_entity_poly.type
_entity_poly.pdbx_seq_one_letter_code
_entity_poly.pdbx_strand_id
1 'polypeptide(L)'
;MSSAKKIMAALMTVCLMMGASPTEAEDYEEPSIEEEEFVEGVVEEVPETIYKWVQSTARANYYFNYRRMGYRIDGDGFIDLDVLRVPTLFIYDDVQKEDVIAKRRWRNQSLAGYDTLVGRADYLEFRLTDGTVRVTERVDLDEQWGVLDVDRSGEPIDLLSMSTGGVEYKFYRAIIYYARLHNAELIERSSGKLSPIEMNMEESEMPIMKLELP
;
A
#
# COMPACT_ATOMS: atom_id res chain seq x y z
N MET A 1 -22.70 -9.04 -21.01
CA MET A 1 -22.74 -10.26 -21.82
C MET A 1 -21.62 -10.22 -22.84
N SER A 2 -20.69 -11.20 -22.70
CA SER A 2 -19.83 -11.73 -23.76
C SER A 2 -18.85 -10.80 -24.49
N SER A 3 -17.59 -10.85 -24.10
CA SER A 3 -16.43 -10.79 -25.03
C SER A 3 -15.09 -11.02 -24.34
N ALA A 4 -14.90 -12.15 -23.66
CA ALA A 4 -13.59 -12.56 -23.17
C ALA A 4 -13.39 -14.07 -23.17
N LYS A 5 -13.89 -14.74 -24.21
CA LYS A 5 -13.65 -16.16 -24.43
C LYS A 5 -13.45 -16.40 -25.94
N LYS A 6 -12.30 -16.03 -26.49
CA LYS A 6 -11.84 -16.50 -27.84
C LYS A 6 -10.44 -15.97 -28.11
N ILE A 7 -9.41 -16.47 -27.43
CA ILE A 7 -8.04 -16.54 -27.93
C ILE A 7 -7.33 -17.62 -27.08
N MET A 8 -7.55 -18.87 -27.43
CA MET A 8 -6.65 -19.98 -27.10
C MET A 8 -7.07 -21.23 -27.85
N ALA A 9 -6.90 -21.19 -29.15
CA ALA A 9 -6.99 -22.37 -30.00
C ALA A 9 -6.35 -22.08 -31.34
N ALA A 10 -5.04 -22.11 -31.43
CA ALA A 10 -4.28 -22.27 -32.67
C ALA A 10 -2.78 -22.33 -32.34
N LEU A 11 -2.29 -23.54 -32.04
CA LEU A 11 -0.91 -23.95 -32.29
C LEU A 11 -0.74 -25.41 -31.91
N MET A 12 -1.40 -26.28 -32.70
CA MET A 12 -1.08 -27.70 -32.71
C MET A 12 -1.43 -28.23 -34.08
N THR A 13 -0.53 -28.17 -35.00
CA THR A 13 -0.43 -29.04 -36.18
C THR A 13 0.85 -28.64 -36.91
N VAL A 14 1.84 -29.45 -36.87
CA VAL A 14 2.80 -29.84 -37.89
C VAL A 14 3.98 -30.54 -37.22
N CYS A 15 3.99 -31.84 -37.23
CA CYS A 15 5.15 -32.69 -37.44
C CYS A 15 4.70 -34.14 -37.45
N LEU A 16 4.21 -34.57 -38.60
CA LEU A 16 4.09 -35.97 -38.94
C LEU A 16 5.06 -36.25 -40.10
N MET A 17 5.78 -37.37 -39.97
CA MET A 17 6.58 -38.07 -40.95
C MET A 17 8.07 -38.11 -40.63
N MET A 18 8.47 -39.18 -39.97
CA MET A 18 9.43 -40.14 -40.54
C MET A 18 9.62 -41.31 -39.57
N GLY A 19 9.42 -42.49 -40.02
CA GLY A 19 9.41 -43.72 -39.28
C GLY A 19 10.76 -44.26 -38.87
N ALA A 20 10.71 -45.11 -37.85
CA ALA A 20 11.64 -46.23 -37.62
C ALA A 20 11.08 -47.18 -36.55
N SER A 21 11.23 -48.43 -36.78
CA SER A 21 10.83 -49.71 -36.21
C SER A 21 10.74 -49.88 -34.69
N PRO A 22 10.00 -50.92 -34.23
CA PRO A 22 9.60 -51.07 -32.82
C PRO A 22 10.73 -51.71 -32.01
N THR A 23 11.00 -51.10 -30.87
CA THR A 23 11.74 -51.75 -29.79
C THR A 23 10.86 -51.71 -28.55
N GLU A 24 10.80 -52.79 -27.83
CA GLU A 24 9.99 -53.14 -26.71
C GLU A 24 9.73 -51.97 -25.74
N ALA A 25 8.46 -51.74 -25.47
CA ALA A 25 8.01 -50.79 -24.43
C ALA A 25 8.18 -51.44 -23.07
N GLU A 26 9.11 -50.90 -22.26
CA GLU A 26 8.99 -51.00 -20.81
C GLU A 26 7.89 -50.07 -20.36
N ASP A 27 6.89 -50.63 -19.66
CA ASP A 27 5.81 -49.92 -19.02
C ASP A 27 6.41 -48.97 -17.94
N TYR A 28 6.62 -47.70 -18.30
CA TYR A 28 6.80 -46.64 -17.30
C TYR A 28 5.42 -46.11 -16.95
N GLU A 29 4.92 -46.51 -15.78
CA GLU A 29 3.83 -45.79 -15.13
C GLU A 29 4.29 -44.36 -14.90
N GLU A 30 3.74 -43.39 -15.64
CA GLU A 30 3.85 -41.97 -15.32
C GLU A 30 3.30 -41.74 -13.90
N PRO A 31 4.07 -41.14 -13.00
CA PRO A 31 3.51 -40.75 -11.70
C PRO A 31 2.38 -39.75 -11.95
N SER A 32 1.19 -40.11 -11.50
CA SER A 32 0.05 -39.22 -11.46
C SER A 32 0.47 -37.97 -10.65
N ILE A 33 0.71 -36.85 -11.34
CA ILE A 33 0.80 -35.55 -10.71
C ILE A 33 -0.60 -35.29 -10.16
N GLU A 34 -0.76 -35.52 -8.86
CA GLU A 34 -1.92 -34.96 -8.14
C GLU A 34 -1.85 -33.46 -8.37
N GLU A 35 -2.80 -32.92 -9.14
CA GLU A 35 -3.02 -31.49 -9.22
C GLU A 35 -3.34 -31.04 -7.80
N GLU A 36 -2.32 -30.52 -7.08
CA GLU A 36 -2.56 -29.78 -5.86
C GLU A 36 -3.49 -28.64 -6.25
N GLU A 37 -4.74 -28.75 -5.83
CA GLU A 37 -5.75 -27.71 -5.95
C GLU A 37 -5.18 -26.48 -5.23
N PHE A 38 -4.61 -25.54 -6.03
CA PHE A 38 -4.12 -24.28 -5.53
C PHE A 38 -5.32 -23.54 -4.93
N VAL A 39 -5.50 -23.67 -3.63
CA VAL A 39 -6.45 -22.86 -2.89
C VAL A 39 -5.90 -21.44 -2.92
N GLU A 40 -6.36 -20.69 -3.90
CA GLU A 40 -6.12 -19.27 -4.01
C GLU A 40 -6.63 -18.63 -2.71
N GLY A 41 -5.72 -18.34 -1.78
CA GLY A 41 -6.07 -17.68 -0.53
C GLY A 41 -6.78 -16.38 -0.90
N VAL A 42 -8.05 -16.27 -0.51
CA VAL A 42 -8.87 -15.08 -0.73
C VAL A 42 -8.24 -13.95 0.07
N VAL A 43 -7.29 -13.26 -0.54
CA VAL A 43 -6.87 -11.94 -0.05
C VAL A 43 -8.08 -11.04 -0.27
N GLU A 44 -8.72 -10.65 0.82
CA GLU A 44 -9.86 -9.74 0.76
C GLU A 44 -9.45 -8.50 -0.01
N GLU A 45 -10.09 -8.21 -1.14
CA GLU A 45 -9.70 -7.13 -2.03
C GLU A 45 -9.70 -5.80 -1.27
N VAL A 46 -8.62 -5.02 -1.39
CA VAL A 46 -8.54 -3.69 -0.78
C VAL A 46 -9.63 -2.80 -1.37
N PRO A 47 -10.59 -2.28 -0.57
CA PRO A 47 -11.75 -1.56 -1.11
C PRO A 47 -11.34 -0.25 -1.79
N GLU A 48 -11.46 -0.16 -3.10
CA GLU A 48 -11.18 1.06 -3.89
C GLU A 48 -12.03 2.28 -3.47
N THR A 49 -13.18 2.03 -2.86
CA THR A 49 -14.06 3.08 -2.31
C THR A 49 -13.50 3.78 -1.07
N ILE A 50 -12.46 3.24 -0.46
CA ILE A 50 -11.81 3.74 0.75
C ILE A 50 -10.33 4.04 0.50
N TYR A 51 -9.66 3.18 -0.24
CA TYR A 51 -8.23 3.24 -0.49
C TYR A 51 -7.93 3.61 -1.94
N LYS A 52 -6.94 4.46 -2.14
CA LYS A 52 -6.39 4.79 -3.45
C LYS A 52 -5.04 4.12 -3.61
N TRP A 53 -4.93 3.30 -4.64
CA TRP A 53 -3.65 2.73 -5.04
C TRP A 53 -2.73 3.83 -5.60
N VAL A 54 -1.45 3.77 -5.27
CA VAL A 54 -0.43 4.72 -5.74
C VAL A 54 0.58 4.04 -6.64
N GLN A 55 1.17 2.95 -6.15
CA GLN A 55 2.25 2.25 -6.86
C GLN A 55 2.42 0.83 -6.34
N SER A 56 3.10 0.01 -7.15
CA SER A 56 3.56 -1.32 -6.76
C SER A 56 5.08 -1.40 -6.88
N THR A 57 5.68 -2.17 -6.02
CA THR A 57 7.07 -2.60 -6.09
C THR A 57 7.10 -4.12 -6.20
N ALA A 58 8.30 -4.71 -6.32
CA ALA A 58 8.46 -6.17 -6.24
C ALA A 58 8.16 -6.75 -4.84
N ARG A 59 7.87 -5.90 -3.83
CA ARG A 59 7.71 -6.31 -2.43
C ARG A 59 6.38 -5.92 -1.82
N ALA A 60 5.72 -4.88 -2.34
CA ALA A 60 4.46 -4.40 -1.77
C ALA A 60 3.66 -3.54 -2.74
N ASN A 61 2.35 -3.51 -2.52
CA ASN A 61 1.44 -2.54 -3.09
C ASN A 61 1.17 -1.43 -2.07
N TYR A 62 1.13 -0.18 -2.54
CA TYR A 62 1.06 1.02 -1.71
C TYR A 62 -0.28 1.73 -1.92
N TYR A 63 -1.03 1.92 -0.84
CA TYR A 63 -2.33 2.58 -0.83
C TYR A 63 -2.39 3.64 0.25
N PHE A 64 -3.23 4.66 0.07
CA PHE A 64 -3.64 5.56 1.15
C PHE A 64 -5.15 5.65 1.26
N ASN A 65 -5.64 5.85 2.48
CA ASN A 65 -7.06 5.98 2.78
C ASN A 65 -7.50 7.42 2.55
N TYR A 66 -8.00 7.71 1.35
CA TYR A 66 -8.44 9.06 0.97
C TYR A 66 -9.71 9.49 1.68
N ARG A 67 -10.50 8.56 2.23
CA ARG A 67 -11.70 8.86 3.01
C ARG A 67 -11.40 9.33 4.42
N ARG A 68 -10.31 8.83 5.02
CA ARG A 68 -9.87 9.18 6.38
C ARG A 68 -8.70 10.16 6.42
N MET A 69 -8.20 10.56 5.26
CA MET A 69 -7.25 11.66 5.14
C MET A 69 -7.94 12.96 5.56
N GLY A 70 -7.24 13.79 6.34
CA GLY A 70 -7.75 15.10 6.78
C GLY A 70 -6.74 15.86 7.63
N TYR A 71 -7.04 17.10 7.91
CA TYR A 71 -6.24 17.93 8.78
C TYR A 71 -6.46 17.59 10.25
N ARG A 72 -5.44 17.84 11.08
CA ARG A 72 -5.55 17.68 12.53
C ARG A 72 -6.50 18.74 13.09
N ILE A 73 -7.29 18.35 14.10
CA ILE A 73 -8.01 19.29 14.95
C ILE A 73 -7.17 19.52 16.20
N ASP A 74 -6.97 20.77 16.56
CA ASP A 74 -6.28 21.16 17.81
C ASP A 74 -7.17 20.98 19.04
N GLY A 75 -6.62 21.28 20.23
CA GLY A 75 -7.34 21.16 21.50
C GLY A 75 -8.52 22.13 21.66
N ASP A 76 -8.57 23.21 20.89
CA ASP A 76 -9.58 24.24 20.90
C ASP A 76 -10.66 24.05 19.81
N GLY A 77 -10.51 22.99 19.00
CA GLY A 77 -11.44 22.61 17.93
C GLY A 77 -11.19 23.33 16.62
N PHE A 78 -10.03 23.95 16.45
CA PHE A 78 -9.61 24.53 15.17
C PHE A 78 -8.90 23.52 14.29
N ILE A 79 -9.06 23.68 12.98
CA ILE A 79 -8.34 22.91 11.96
C ILE A 79 -6.91 23.44 11.91
N ASP A 80 -5.95 22.58 12.13
CA ASP A 80 -4.53 22.90 11.96
C ASP A 80 -4.12 22.54 10.51
N LEU A 81 -4.12 23.55 9.64
CA LEU A 81 -3.79 23.38 8.21
C LEU A 81 -2.32 23.03 7.97
N ASP A 82 -1.46 23.09 8.98
CA ASP A 82 -0.06 22.65 8.89
C ASP A 82 0.08 21.13 9.05
N VAL A 83 -0.89 20.46 9.67
CA VAL A 83 -0.77 19.04 10.01
C VAL A 83 -1.80 18.19 9.28
N LEU A 84 -1.35 17.48 8.23
CA LEU A 84 -2.15 16.54 7.46
C LEU A 84 -1.94 15.10 7.98
N ARG A 85 -3.04 14.41 8.33
CA ARG A 85 -3.03 13.01 8.77
C ARG A 85 -3.56 12.08 7.70
N VAL A 86 -2.82 11.00 7.44
CA VAL A 86 -3.11 10.08 6.35
C VAL A 86 -2.88 8.64 6.78
N PRO A 87 -3.95 7.85 6.97
CA PRO A 87 -3.79 6.41 7.10
C PRO A 87 -3.40 5.79 5.77
N THR A 88 -2.45 4.88 5.79
CA THR A 88 -1.95 4.17 4.61
C THR A 88 -2.05 2.66 4.79
N LEU A 89 -1.91 1.91 3.71
CA LEU A 89 -1.94 0.46 3.72
C LEU A 89 -0.89 -0.08 2.73
N PHE A 90 -0.13 -1.06 3.18
CA PHE A 90 0.89 -1.76 2.40
C PHE A 90 0.55 -3.24 2.39
N ILE A 91 0.27 -3.79 1.21
CA ILE A 91 0.05 -5.23 1.03
C ILE A 91 1.34 -5.85 0.56
N TYR A 92 1.84 -6.83 1.30
CA TYR A 92 3.13 -7.46 1.08
C TYR A 92 3.04 -8.62 0.10
N ASP A 93 4.11 -8.82 -0.69
CA ASP A 93 4.38 -10.10 -1.34
C ASP A 93 4.95 -11.12 -0.32
N ASP A 94 5.08 -12.36 -0.73
CA ASP A 94 5.55 -13.42 0.17
C ASP A 94 6.99 -13.19 0.64
N VAL A 95 7.85 -12.64 -0.22
CA VAL A 95 9.24 -12.36 0.15
C VAL A 95 9.31 -11.25 1.21
N GLN A 96 8.45 -10.23 1.11
CA GLN A 96 8.37 -9.18 2.13
C GLN A 96 7.82 -9.71 3.46
N LYS A 97 6.83 -10.63 3.42
CA LYS A 97 6.31 -11.30 4.63
C LYS A 97 7.43 -12.08 5.32
N GLU A 98 8.18 -12.89 4.57
CA GLU A 98 9.33 -13.64 5.09
C GLU A 98 10.41 -12.72 5.71
N ASP A 99 10.72 -11.59 5.04
CA ASP A 99 11.67 -10.60 5.54
C ASP A 99 11.22 -10.00 6.89
N VAL A 100 9.92 -9.70 7.05
CA VAL A 100 9.35 -9.19 8.31
C VAL A 100 9.49 -10.25 9.40
N ILE A 101 9.09 -11.49 9.12
CA ILE A 101 9.18 -12.61 10.07
C ILE A 101 10.65 -12.87 10.47
N ALA A 102 11.57 -12.88 9.51
CA ALA A 102 13.00 -13.06 9.78
C ALA A 102 13.58 -11.96 10.67
N LYS A 103 13.23 -10.70 10.42
CA LYS A 103 13.65 -9.55 11.25
C LYS A 103 13.11 -9.64 12.67
N ARG A 104 11.85 -10.04 12.86
CA ARG A 104 11.25 -10.24 14.18
C ARG A 104 11.96 -11.36 14.93
N ARG A 105 12.21 -12.50 14.28
CA ARG A 105 12.97 -13.62 14.85
C ARG A 105 14.37 -13.17 15.30
N TRP A 106 15.07 -12.41 14.47
CA TRP A 106 16.39 -11.89 14.80
C TRP A 106 16.38 -10.94 16.01
N ARG A 107 15.29 -10.18 16.17
CA ARG A 107 15.07 -9.25 17.31
C ARG A 107 14.47 -9.92 18.54
N ASN A 108 14.27 -11.23 18.55
CA ASN A 108 13.57 -12.00 19.60
C ASN A 108 12.16 -11.45 19.92
N GLN A 109 11.45 -10.95 18.93
CA GLN A 109 10.06 -10.51 19.05
C GLN A 109 9.11 -11.68 18.86
N SER A 110 7.88 -11.57 19.39
CA SER A 110 6.84 -12.60 19.22
C SER A 110 6.52 -12.79 17.73
N LEU A 111 6.31 -14.06 17.35
CA LEU A 111 5.83 -14.48 16.04
C LEU A 111 4.39 -14.98 16.07
N ALA A 112 3.68 -14.82 17.20
CA ALA A 112 2.30 -15.27 17.30
C ALA A 112 1.42 -14.57 16.26
N GLY A 113 0.74 -15.34 15.40
CA GLY A 113 -0.13 -14.87 14.34
C GLY A 113 0.58 -14.38 13.07
N TYR A 114 1.92 -14.35 13.01
CA TYR A 114 2.66 -13.85 11.84
C TYR A 114 2.68 -14.81 10.64
N ASP A 115 2.17 -16.02 10.79
CA ASP A 115 1.87 -16.97 9.71
C ASP A 115 0.73 -16.46 8.80
N THR A 116 -0.13 -15.57 9.33
CA THR A 116 -1.23 -14.93 8.60
C THR A 116 -0.94 -13.47 8.24
N LEU A 117 0.29 -12.99 8.36
CA LEU A 117 0.67 -11.62 8.01
C LEU A 117 0.35 -11.31 6.55
N VAL A 118 -0.43 -10.25 6.30
CA VAL A 118 -0.75 -9.79 4.94
C VAL A 118 -0.07 -8.47 4.59
N GLY A 119 0.19 -7.62 5.58
CA GLY A 119 0.74 -6.31 5.32
C GLY A 119 0.80 -5.43 6.56
N ARG A 120 0.82 -4.12 6.35
CA ARG A 120 0.80 -3.16 7.45
C ARG A 120 0.00 -1.90 7.12
N ALA A 121 -0.53 -1.25 8.13
CA ALA A 121 -1.02 0.12 8.06
C ALA A 121 -0.04 1.07 8.74
N ASP A 122 0.32 2.17 8.09
CA ASP A 122 1.08 3.27 8.69
C ASP A 122 0.16 4.49 8.81
N TYR A 123 0.13 5.13 9.97
CA TYR A 123 -0.55 6.40 10.20
C TYR A 123 0.46 7.53 10.06
N LEU A 124 0.38 8.25 8.94
CA LEU A 124 1.30 9.33 8.61
C LEU A 124 0.79 10.66 9.16
N GLU A 125 1.69 11.46 9.69
CA GLU A 125 1.48 12.87 10.02
C GLU A 125 2.50 13.71 9.25
N PHE A 126 2.02 14.51 8.29
CA PHE A 126 2.83 15.47 7.56
C PHE A 126 2.77 16.81 8.26
N ARG A 127 3.94 17.44 8.48
CA ARG A 127 4.07 18.85 8.85
C ARG A 127 4.44 19.62 7.60
N LEU A 128 3.47 20.32 7.04
CA LEU A 128 3.56 20.90 5.70
C LEU A 128 4.54 22.08 5.63
N THR A 129 4.55 22.92 6.66
CA THR A 129 5.49 24.06 6.75
C THR A 129 6.93 23.59 6.92
N ASP A 130 7.14 22.52 7.69
CA ASP A 130 8.46 21.97 7.95
C ASP A 130 8.94 21.04 6.82
N GLY A 131 8.04 20.64 5.92
CA GLY A 131 8.35 19.65 4.87
C GLY A 131 8.73 18.28 5.41
N THR A 132 8.14 17.87 6.56
CA THR A 132 8.47 16.59 7.20
C THR A 132 7.27 15.64 7.25
N VAL A 133 7.55 14.34 7.31
CA VAL A 133 6.56 13.29 7.57
C VAL A 133 7.02 12.38 8.69
N ARG A 134 6.09 11.95 9.54
CA ARG A 134 6.35 10.97 10.60
C ARG A 134 5.31 9.86 10.55
N VAL A 135 5.75 8.62 10.73
CA VAL A 135 4.86 7.49 11.03
C VAL A 135 4.52 7.57 12.53
N THR A 136 3.32 8.01 12.87
CA THR A 136 2.89 8.13 14.28
C THR A 136 2.54 6.78 14.89
N GLU A 137 2.05 5.88 14.04
CA GLU A 137 1.71 4.52 14.42
C GLU A 137 1.88 3.60 13.19
N ARG A 138 2.49 2.45 13.41
CA ARG A 138 2.63 1.35 12.45
C ARG A 138 1.96 0.12 13.02
N VAL A 139 1.11 -0.53 12.24
CA VAL A 139 0.31 -1.67 12.64
C VAL A 139 0.53 -2.80 11.66
N ASP A 140 1.08 -3.93 12.10
CA ASP A 140 1.14 -5.15 11.30
C ASP A 140 -0.23 -5.83 11.31
N LEU A 141 -0.68 -6.32 10.15
CA LEU A 141 -2.05 -6.81 9.92
C LEU A 141 -2.05 -8.27 9.45
N ASP A 142 -2.99 -9.05 9.98
CA ASP A 142 -3.30 -10.39 9.51
C ASP A 142 -4.30 -10.39 8.33
N GLU A 143 -4.60 -11.57 7.80
CA GLU A 143 -5.50 -11.78 6.65
C GLU A 143 -6.96 -11.38 6.91
N GLN A 144 -7.39 -11.26 8.18
CA GLN A 144 -8.69 -10.74 8.58
C GLN A 144 -8.66 -9.26 8.98
N TRP A 145 -7.56 -8.54 8.67
CA TRP A 145 -7.31 -7.16 9.08
C TRP A 145 -7.19 -6.96 10.59
N GLY A 146 -6.95 -8.05 11.32
CA GLY A 146 -6.63 -8.04 12.74
C GLY A 146 -5.25 -7.47 13.01
N VAL A 147 -5.07 -6.89 14.20
CA VAL A 147 -3.81 -6.28 14.63
C VAL A 147 -2.87 -7.35 15.20
N LEU A 148 -1.70 -7.51 14.59
CA LEU A 148 -0.64 -8.41 15.08
C LEU A 148 0.34 -7.70 16.01
N ASP A 149 0.74 -6.48 15.66
CA ASP A 149 1.66 -5.66 16.45
C ASP A 149 1.47 -4.17 16.17
N VAL A 150 1.89 -3.33 17.13
CA VAL A 150 1.80 -1.87 17.00
C VAL A 150 3.12 -1.22 17.43
N ASP A 151 3.71 -0.44 16.53
CA ASP A 151 4.91 0.38 16.79
C ASP A 151 4.58 1.87 16.68
N ARG A 152 4.99 2.67 17.69
CA ARG A 152 4.80 4.12 17.78
C ARG A 152 6.12 4.88 17.86
N SER A 153 7.22 4.25 17.45
CA SER A 153 8.57 4.81 17.58
C SER A 153 9.05 5.63 16.38
N GLY A 154 8.16 5.98 15.44
CA GLY A 154 8.54 6.66 14.21
C GLY A 154 9.15 8.04 14.42
N GLU A 155 10.33 8.27 13.84
CA GLU A 155 11.01 9.57 13.80
C GLU A 155 10.56 10.40 12.58
N PRO A 156 10.60 11.74 12.66
CA PRO A 156 10.34 12.58 11.50
C PRO A 156 11.36 12.37 10.38
N ILE A 157 10.88 12.34 9.17
CA ILE A 157 11.69 12.23 7.94
C ILE A 157 11.53 13.55 7.19
N ASP A 158 12.65 14.17 6.80
CA ASP A 158 12.67 15.37 5.98
C ASP A 158 12.44 15.00 4.51
N LEU A 159 11.28 15.40 3.97
CA LEU A 159 10.88 15.14 2.59
C LEU A 159 11.78 15.85 1.57
N LEU A 160 12.33 17.01 1.94
CA LEU A 160 13.17 17.83 1.05
C LEU A 160 14.55 17.21 0.86
N SER A 161 15.00 16.37 1.79
CA SER A 161 16.28 15.65 1.71
C SER A 161 16.15 14.27 1.06
N MET A 162 14.93 13.80 0.76
CA MET A 162 14.72 12.47 0.18
C MET A 162 15.15 12.42 -1.28
N SER A 163 15.66 11.26 -1.71
CA SER A 163 15.92 10.99 -3.13
C SER A 163 14.62 10.96 -3.94
N THR A 164 14.52 11.79 -4.96
CA THR A 164 13.35 11.89 -5.85
C THR A 164 13.03 10.59 -6.61
N GLY A 165 14.04 9.72 -6.78
CA GLY A 165 13.89 8.39 -7.35
C GLY A 165 13.35 7.33 -6.37
N GLY A 166 13.35 7.64 -5.06
CA GLY A 166 12.96 6.73 -3.99
C GLY A 166 11.49 6.33 -4.04
N VAL A 167 11.19 5.09 -3.66
CA VAL A 167 9.83 4.55 -3.61
C VAL A 167 8.96 5.33 -2.61
N GLU A 168 9.50 5.57 -1.41
CA GLU A 168 8.78 6.29 -0.34
C GLU A 168 8.53 7.75 -0.72
N TYR A 169 9.52 8.42 -1.32
CA TYR A 169 9.36 9.80 -1.81
C TYR A 169 8.21 9.91 -2.83
N LYS A 170 8.17 9.01 -3.81
CA LYS A 170 7.09 8.98 -4.82
C LYS A 170 5.73 8.75 -4.18
N PHE A 171 5.67 7.90 -3.17
CA PHE A 171 4.46 7.64 -2.42
C PHE A 171 3.98 8.88 -1.65
N TYR A 172 4.85 9.53 -0.88
CA TYR A 172 4.51 10.75 -0.13
C TYR A 172 4.15 11.91 -1.06
N ARG A 173 4.88 12.05 -2.16
CA ARG A 173 4.56 13.05 -3.17
C ARG A 173 3.16 12.85 -3.79
N ALA A 174 2.77 11.62 -4.07
CA ALA A 174 1.43 11.33 -4.59
C ALA A 174 0.32 11.69 -3.58
N ILE A 175 0.55 11.43 -2.28
CA ILE A 175 -0.35 11.83 -1.21
C ILE A 175 -0.50 13.36 -1.13
N ILE A 176 0.61 14.10 -1.12
CA ILE A 176 0.60 15.57 -1.09
C ILE A 176 -0.08 16.14 -2.34
N TYR A 177 0.20 15.58 -3.51
CA TYR A 177 -0.47 16.00 -4.75
C TYR A 177 -1.98 15.79 -4.69
N TYR A 178 -2.42 14.64 -4.19
CA TYR A 178 -3.85 14.38 -3.97
C TYR A 178 -4.47 15.38 -2.99
N ALA A 179 -3.80 15.66 -1.87
CA ALA A 179 -4.27 16.61 -0.87
C ALA A 179 -4.41 18.03 -1.43
N ARG A 180 -3.51 18.48 -2.29
CA ARG A 180 -3.62 19.77 -2.98
C ARG A 180 -4.86 19.85 -3.86
N LEU A 181 -5.11 18.83 -4.67
CA LEU A 181 -6.27 18.79 -5.57
C LEU A 181 -7.60 18.75 -4.84
N HIS A 182 -7.62 18.23 -3.61
CA HIS A 182 -8.84 18.03 -2.81
C HIS A 182 -8.83 18.84 -1.51
N ASN A 183 -8.04 19.95 -1.47
CA ASN A 183 -7.84 20.70 -0.24
C ASN A 183 -9.14 21.19 0.42
N ALA A 184 -10.04 21.75 -0.36
CA ALA A 184 -11.35 22.23 0.14
C ALA A 184 -12.18 21.10 0.77
N GLU A 185 -12.22 19.92 0.13
CA GLU A 185 -12.90 18.75 0.66
C GLU A 185 -12.26 18.23 1.96
N LEU A 186 -10.93 18.31 2.06
CA LEU A 186 -10.20 17.90 3.27
C LEU A 186 -10.48 18.84 4.44
N ILE A 187 -10.55 20.14 4.20
CA ILE A 187 -10.92 21.14 5.20
C ILE A 187 -12.36 20.87 5.70
N GLU A 188 -13.31 20.72 4.79
CA GLU A 188 -14.70 20.43 5.13
C GLU A 188 -14.83 19.12 5.94
N ARG A 189 -14.15 18.08 5.51
CA ARG A 189 -14.16 16.74 6.14
C ARG A 189 -13.53 16.73 7.51
N SER A 190 -12.55 17.59 7.77
CA SER A 190 -11.85 17.65 9.06
C SER A 190 -12.77 18.03 10.23
N SER A 191 -14.00 18.52 9.95
CA SER A 191 -15.07 18.76 10.93
C SER A 191 -14.70 19.73 12.07
N GLY A 192 -13.63 20.52 11.90
CA GLY A 192 -13.21 21.60 12.79
C GLY A 192 -13.67 22.97 12.30
N LYS A 193 -13.21 24.02 12.96
CA LYS A 193 -13.39 25.41 12.55
C LYS A 193 -12.08 25.96 12.04
N LEU A 194 -12.10 26.75 10.98
CA LEU A 194 -10.96 27.58 10.63
C LEU A 194 -10.80 28.72 11.63
N SER A 195 -9.57 29.03 11.97
CA SER A 195 -9.27 30.22 12.76
C SER A 195 -9.60 31.49 11.97
N PRO A 196 -9.79 32.66 12.62
CA PRO A 196 -10.02 33.91 11.90
C PRO A 196 -8.93 34.29 10.89
N ILE A 197 -7.69 33.84 11.11
CA ILE A 197 -6.57 34.04 10.20
C ILE A 197 -6.75 33.16 8.98
N GLU A 198 -7.02 31.89 9.18
CA GLU A 198 -7.17 30.89 8.09
C GLU A 198 -8.41 31.12 7.24
N MET A 199 -9.52 31.64 7.83
CA MET A 199 -10.73 32.03 7.08
C MET A 199 -10.48 33.15 6.06
N ASN A 200 -9.47 33.99 6.28
CA ASN A 200 -9.10 35.09 5.39
C ASN A 200 -7.86 34.79 4.55
N MET A 201 -7.28 33.59 4.67
CA MET A 201 -6.09 33.16 3.95
C MET A 201 -6.45 32.84 2.51
N GLU A 202 -5.69 33.34 1.55
CA GLU A 202 -5.80 32.91 0.16
C GLU A 202 -5.36 31.46 0.00
N GLU A 203 -5.98 30.72 -0.91
CA GLU A 203 -5.64 29.31 -1.14
C GLU A 203 -4.16 29.10 -1.42
N SER A 204 -3.55 30.00 -2.20
CA SER A 204 -2.10 30.00 -2.51
C SER A 204 -1.20 30.16 -1.30
N GLU A 205 -1.74 30.71 -0.20
CA GLU A 205 -0.99 30.93 1.05
C GLU A 205 -1.06 29.76 2.02
N MET A 206 -1.95 28.79 1.77
CA MET A 206 -2.10 27.62 2.62
C MET A 206 -0.84 26.74 2.63
N PRO A 207 -0.46 26.14 3.77
CA PRO A 207 0.76 25.34 3.90
C PRO A 207 0.90 24.25 2.83
N ILE A 208 -0.20 23.56 2.50
CA ILE A 208 -0.22 22.49 1.50
C ILE A 208 0.15 23.00 0.09
N MET A 209 -0.19 24.24 -0.23
CA MET A 209 0.11 24.84 -1.55
C MET A 209 1.56 25.35 -1.60
N LYS A 210 2.10 25.80 -0.46
CA LYS A 210 3.48 26.31 -0.34
C LYS A 210 4.55 25.23 -0.28
N LEU A 211 4.19 24.00 0.12
CA LEU A 211 5.16 22.91 0.23
C LEU A 211 5.68 22.52 -1.16
N GLU A 212 6.87 22.99 -1.51
CA GLU A 212 7.56 22.61 -2.76
C GLU A 212 8.40 21.36 -2.53
N LEU A 213 7.98 20.24 -3.14
CA LEU A 213 8.76 19.01 -3.14
C LEU A 213 9.66 18.97 -4.38
N PRO A 214 10.93 18.53 -4.23
CA PRO A 214 11.90 18.42 -5.33
C PRO A 214 11.43 17.59 -6.51
#